data_7911fe4c55b07c2b7fe2eed731ef6a34
#
_entry.id   7911fe4c55b07c2b7fe2eed731ef6a34
#
_cell.length_a   1.000
_cell.length_b   1.000
_cell.length_c   1.000
_cell.angle_alpha   90.00
_cell.angle_beta   90.00
_cell.angle_gamma   90.00
#
_symmetry.space_group_name_H-M   'P 1'
#
loop_
_entity.id
_entity.type
_entity.pdbx_description
1 polymer ?
#
loop_
_entity_poly.entity_id
_entity_poly.type
_entity_poly.pdbx_seq_one_letter_code
_entity_poly.pdbx_strand_id
1 'polypeptide(L)'
;MRARAFQEWAQAEPHWRVSAQLHRPLEKSHELYAFGVWLYNWIQRTAPFLHHAYFNFLEVVPIVRTSKPLGAAKYRKVLEELQPDVLLSVHDSLNHGFFEYAREVLGRDRVKCVTYCGELSGGYGFSRHWVNPGADLFIGAVSETCEAAVRGGMPRERTQVGGFLLRRFFYDEPSYDTGRAAFIREQLQLDPNEFILLLSASSRGAHNHVRFLEALKQCRVDVQVVLLCGKSQITESAVSAWADANPDARVRLLPHNTNVGQLMRSVSAIVARPGTGTTSEAIVSGCPLLLNCVGGIMPQERITVKFCRDHGVAQLVRSPEELARAVAEWRKRPELPSSIRRAMKIACPHSHPGDIVRTIASLGVRADSIAATRIPVVEVARTERPAAPPTPGKRLPQPEPLAGAAR
;
A
#
# COMPACT_ATOMS: atom_id res chain seq x y z
N MET A 1 -0.53 -6.31 -1.23
CA MET A 1 -1.11 -5.30 -2.14
C MET A 1 -0.44 -5.33 -3.50
N ARG A 2 0.87 -5.08 -3.62
CA ARG A 2 1.61 -5.00 -4.90
C ARG A 2 1.54 -6.27 -5.74
N ALA A 3 1.65 -7.43 -5.13
CA ALA A 3 1.53 -8.71 -5.78
C ALA A 3 0.16 -8.93 -6.44
N ARG A 4 -0.92 -8.57 -5.75
CA ARG A 4 -2.25 -8.60 -6.36
C ARG A 4 -2.41 -7.60 -7.49
N ALA A 5 -1.79 -6.43 -7.35
CA ALA A 5 -1.77 -5.45 -8.43
C ALA A 5 -1.10 -6.02 -9.67
N PHE A 6 0.07 -6.65 -9.52
CA PHE A 6 0.75 -7.32 -10.62
C PHE A 6 -0.15 -8.38 -11.27
N GLN A 7 -0.82 -9.21 -10.47
CA GLN A 7 -1.73 -10.25 -11.00
C GLN A 7 -2.90 -9.65 -11.80
N GLU A 8 -3.53 -8.56 -11.29
CA GLU A 8 -4.61 -7.86 -12.00
C GLU A 8 -4.12 -7.29 -13.35
N TRP A 9 -2.93 -6.69 -13.38
CA TRP A 9 -2.35 -6.16 -14.59
C TRP A 9 -1.92 -7.26 -15.56
N ALA A 10 -1.36 -8.36 -15.06
CA ALA A 10 -1.00 -9.53 -15.86
C ALA A 10 -2.22 -10.18 -16.53
N GLN A 11 -3.35 -10.27 -15.82
CA GLN A 11 -4.60 -10.78 -16.37
C GLN A 11 -5.22 -9.87 -17.44
N ALA A 12 -4.93 -8.57 -17.38
CA ALA A 12 -5.46 -7.57 -18.30
C ALA A 12 -4.52 -7.25 -19.45
N GLU A 13 -3.31 -7.84 -19.48
CA GLU A 13 -2.32 -7.59 -20.53
C GLU A 13 -2.78 -8.18 -21.88
N PRO A 14 -2.99 -7.35 -22.92
CA PRO A 14 -3.60 -7.82 -24.16
C PRO A 14 -2.62 -8.56 -25.09
N HIS A 15 -1.31 -8.30 -24.96
CA HIS A 15 -0.30 -8.79 -25.89
C HIS A 15 0.43 -10.04 -25.40
N TRP A 16 0.34 -10.34 -24.10
CA TRP A 16 1.05 -11.45 -23.48
C TRP A 16 0.11 -12.34 -22.67
N ARG A 17 0.24 -13.63 -22.82
CA ARG A 17 -0.44 -14.59 -21.93
C ARG A 17 0.42 -14.82 -20.69
N VAL A 18 0.21 -14.01 -19.66
CA VAL A 18 0.93 -14.10 -18.39
C VAL A 18 0.08 -14.84 -17.37
N SER A 19 0.58 -15.98 -16.87
CA SER A 19 -0.02 -16.71 -15.74
C SER A 19 0.71 -16.32 -14.46
N ALA A 20 0.11 -15.44 -13.64
CA ALA A 20 0.68 -14.97 -12.39
C ALA A 20 0.08 -15.71 -11.18
N GLN A 21 0.90 -16.42 -10.42
CA GLN A 21 0.51 -17.12 -9.21
C GLN A 21 1.15 -16.49 -7.96
N LEU A 22 0.36 -16.35 -6.90
CA LEU A 22 0.76 -15.70 -5.65
C LEU A 22 1.22 -16.73 -4.62
N HIS A 23 2.46 -16.62 -4.18
CA HIS A 23 3.02 -17.47 -3.13
C HIS A 23 3.52 -16.67 -1.95
N ARG A 24 3.53 -17.30 -0.75
CA ARG A 24 3.96 -16.73 0.52
C ARG A 24 5.02 -17.60 1.17
N PRO A 25 6.24 -17.65 0.64
CA PRO A 25 7.23 -18.55 1.19
C PRO A 25 7.61 -18.21 2.62
N LEU A 26 7.72 -16.93 3.02
CA LEU A 26 8.05 -16.57 4.40
C LEU A 26 7.08 -17.14 5.43
N GLU A 27 5.78 -17.09 5.16
CA GLU A 27 4.77 -17.57 6.12
C GLU A 27 4.57 -19.09 6.08
N LYS A 28 4.89 -19.73 4.94
CA LYS A 28 4.58 -21.14 4.70
C LYS A 28 5.80 -22.06 4.73
N SER A 29 7.01 -21.54 4.61
CA SER A 29 8.22 -22.36 4.53
C SER A 29 8.68 -22.85 5.89
N HIS A 30 8.73 -21.98 6.91
CA HIS A 30 9.29 -22.31 8.21
C HIS A 30 8.67 -21.47 9.33
N GLU A 31 8.48 -22.08 10.51
CA GLU A 31 7.86 -21.44 11.69
C GLU A 31 8.66 -20.22 12.19
N LEU A 32 9.99 -20.24 12.06
CA LEU A 32 10.84 -19.11 12.46
C LEU A 32 10.54 -17.84 11.64
N TYR A 33 10.26 -17.98 10.35
CA TYR A 33 9.84 -16.83 9.54
C TYR A 33 8.44 -16.35 9.96
N ALA A 34 7.52 -17.28 10.24
CA ALA A 34 6.19 -16.94 10.74
C ALA A 34 6.26 -16.22 12.10
N PHE A 35 7.16 -16.68 12.99
CA PHE A 35 7.47 -16.02 14.25
C PHE A 35 8.04 -14.60 14.05
N GLY A 36 9.01 -14.43 13.14
CA GLY A 36 9.57 -13.12 12.81
C GLY A 36 8.50 -12.14 12.32
N VAL A 37 7.59 -12.59 11.45
CA VAL A 37 6.44 -11.80 11.00
C VAL A 37 5.48 -11.48 12.15
N TRP A 38 5.24 -12.42 13.04
CA TRP A 38 4.41 -12.21 14.22
C TRP A 38 5.06 -11.19 15.17
N LEU A 39 6.36 -11.36 15.48
CA LEU A 39 7.13 -10.46 16.35
C LEU A 39 7.15 -9.03 15.80
N TYR A 40 7.40 -8.86 14.50
CA TYR A 40 7.32 -7.56 13.85
C TYR A 40 5.95 -6.90 14.06
N ASN A 41 4.87 -7.66 13.85
CA ASN A 41 3.52 -7.15 14.03
C ASN A 41 3.19 -6.83 15.49
N TRP A 42 3.73 -7.61 16.43
CA TRP A 42 3.57 -7.39 17.87
C TRP A 42 4.30 -6.11 18.31
N ILE A 43 5.58 -5.95 17.92
CA ILE A 43 6.35 -4.72 18.19
C ILE A 43 5.60 -3.49 17.65
N GLN A 44 5.07 -3.58 16.45
CA GLN A 44 4.33 -2.49 15.82
C GLN A 44 3.09 -2.04 16.62
N ARG A 45 2.45 -2.97 17.33
CA ARG A 45 1.22 -2.69 18.10
C ARG A 45 1.50 -2.27 19.53
N THR A 46 2.49 -2.89 20.15
CA THR A 46 2.65 -2.86 21.61
C THR A 46 3.86 -2.04 22.05
N ALA A 47 4.92 -2.04 21.26
CA ALA A 47 6.19 -1.42 21.61
C ALA A 47 6.85 -0.71 20.41
N PRO A 48 6.19 0.31 19.83
CA PRO A 48 6.67 0.95 18.60
C PRO A 48 8.07 1.58 18.73
N PHE A 49 8.51 1.91 19.94
CA PHE A 49 9.86 2.42 20.21
C PHE A 49 10.96 1.38 19.93
N LEU A 50 10.66 0.08 20.01
CA LEU A 50 11.60 -0.99 19.69
C LEU A 50 11.81 -1.19 18.16
N HIS A 51 11.02 -0.52 17.33
CA HIS A 51 11.11 -0.70 15.89
C HIS A 51 12.47 -0.37 15.30
N HIS A 52 13.14 0.66 15.82
CA HIS A 52 14.47 1.04 15.36
C HIS A 52 15.51 -0.04 15.69
N ALA A 53 15.48 -0.58 16.92
CA ALA A 53 16.37 -1.65 17.33
C ALA A 53 16.11 -2.94 16.54
N TYR A 54 14.84 -3.29 16.35
CA TYR A 54 14.43 -4.47 15.59
C TYR A 54 14.80 -4.35 14.09
N PHE A 55 14.60 -3.20 13.48
CA PHE A 55 15.01 -2.95 12.11
C PHE A 55 16.53 -3.12 11.95
N ASN A 56 17.31 -2.46 12.80
CA ASN A 56 18.77 -2.56 12.78
C ASN A 56 19.25 -4.00 13.01
N PHE A 57 18.59 -4.73 13.90
CA PHE A 57 18.87 -6.16 14.12
C PHE A 57 18.63 -6.98 12.84
N LEU A 58 17.50 -6.81 12.17
CA LEU A 58 17.22 -7.51 10.91
C LEU A 58 18.20 -7.15 9.80
N GLU A 59 18.68 -5.92 9.76
CA GLU A 59 19.70 -5.51 8.80
C GLU A 59 21.06 -6.21 9.02
N VAL A 60 21.38 -6.64 10.25
CA VAL A 60 22.66 -7.28 10.58
C VAL A 60 22.58 -8.80 10.49
N VAL A 61 21.42 -9.40 10.74
CA VAL A 61 21.27 -10.86 10.84
C VAL A 61 21.51 -11.56 9.50
N PRO A 62 22.48 -12.50 9.41
CA PRO A 62 22.83 -13.19 8.17
C PRO A 62 21.71 -14.11 7.63
N ILE A 63 20.76 -14.49 8.47
CA ILE A 63 19.72 -15.50 8.16
C ILE A 63 18.88 -15.16 6.90
N VAL A 64 18.83 -13.88 6.55
CA VAL A 64 18.14 -13.39 5.34
C VAL A 64 19.03 -13.53 4.09
N ARG A 65 20.33 -13.74 4.25
CA ARG A 65 21.32 -13.84 3.16
C ARG A 65 21.90 -15.24 2.95
N THR A 66 21.34 -16.26 3.58
CA THR A 66 21.79 -17.65 3.37
C THR A 66 21.45 -18.12 1.96
N SER A 67 22.34 -18.94 1.38
CA SER A 67 22.13 -19.52 0.04
C SER A 67 20.92 -20.47 -0.03
N LYS A 68 20.49 -21.02 1.11
CA LYS A 68 19.31 -21.87 1.22
C LYS A 68 18.32 -21.27 2.22
N PRO A 69 17.07 -20.99 1.83
CA PRO A 69 16.07 -20.51 2.76
C PRO A 69 15.66 -21.59 3.74
N LEU A 70 15.27 -21.21 4.96
CA LEU A 70 14.65 -22.14 5.90
C LEU A 70 13.37 -22.69 5.28
N GLY A 71 13.16 -24.02 5.41
CA GLY A 71 12.03 -24.70 4.76
C GLY A 71 12.19 -24.88 3.25
N ALA A 72 13.45 -24.90 2.76
CA ALA A 72 13.79 -25.11 1.35
C ALA A 72 13.06 -26.28 0.69
N ALA A 73 12.81 -27.40 1.41
CA ALA A 73 12.08 -28.55 0.87
C ALA A 73 10.64 -28.22 0.45
N LYS A 74 9.94 -27.40 1.23
CA LYS A 74 8.58 -26.95 0.86
C LYS A 74 8.61 -26.02 -0.34
N TYR A 75 9.60 -25.13 -0.39
CA TYR A 75 9.76 -24.21 -1.52
C TYR A 75 10.16 -24.95 -2.80
N ARG A 76 11.02 -26.00 -2.69
CA ARG A 76 11.37 -26.88 -3.81
C ARG A 76 10.13 -27.49 -4.47
N LYS A 77 9.20 -28.06 -3.69
CA LYS A 77 7.96 -28.64 -4.21
C LYS A 77 7.17 -27.61 -5.04
N VAL A 78 7.05 -26.38 -4.54
CA VAL A 78 6.37 -25.32 -5.27
C VAL A 78 7.08 -24.99 -6.59
N LEU A 79 8.40 -24.91 -6.59
CA LEU A 79 9.19 -24.64 -7.80
C LEU A 79 9.08 -25.77 -8.84
N GLU A 80 9.15 -27.03 -8.39
CA GLU A 80 9.04 -28.23 -9.24
C GLU A 80 7.63 -28.37 -9.81
N GLU A 81 6.59 -28.02 -9.05
CA GLU A 81 5.19 -28.06 -9.50
C GLU A 81 4.89 -26.96 -10.52
N LEU A 82 5.34 -25.73 -10.25
CA LEU A 82 4.97 -24.56 -11.04
C LEU A 82 5.91 -24.30 -12.23
N GLN A 83 7.17 -24.76 -12.15
CA GLN A 83 8.17 -24.54 -13.20
C GLN A 83 8.19 -23.11 -13.74
N PRO A 84 8.29 -22.06 -12.89
CA PRO A 84 8.16 -20.68 -13.34
C PRO A 84 9.29 -20.26 -14.26
N ASP A 85 8.97 -19.43 -15.27
CA ASP A 85 9.98 -18.76 -16.10
C ASP A 85 10.57 -17.53 -15.41
N VAL A 86 9.74 -16.84 -14.58
CA VAL A 86 10.15 -15.67 -13.82
C VAL A 86 9.66 -15.75 -12.37
N LEU A 87 10.54 -15.41 -11.44
CA LEU A 87 10.23 -15.15 -10.04
C LEU A 87 10.24 -13.64 -9.80
N LEU A 88 9.06 -13.09 -9.49
CA LEU A 88 8.92 -11.69 -9.08
C LEU A 88 8.82 -11.58 -7.57
N SER A 89 9.83 -10.98 -6.94
CA SER A 89 9.78 -10.62 -5.52
C SER A 89 9.30 -9.18 -5.33
N VAL A 90 8.35 -9.00 -4.43
CA VAL A 90 7.85 -7.68 -3.98
C VAL A 90 8.11 -7.45 -2.48
N HIS A 91 9.07 -8.19 -1.92
CA HIS A 91 9.44 -8.13 -0.51
C HIS A 91 10.96 -8.29 -0.36
N ASP A 92 11.58 -7.45 0.48
CA ASP A 92 13.03 -7.43 0.71
C ASP A 92 13.60 -8.77 1.18
N SER A 93 12.93 -9.45 2.11
CA SER A 93 13.39 -10.71 2.70
C SER A 93 13.35 -11.92 1.75
N LEU A 94 12.95 -11.75 0.50
CA LEU A 94 12.79 -12.82 -0.47
C LEU A 94 13.79 -12.76 -1.63
N ASN A 95 14.58 -11.70 -1.67
CA ASN A 95 15.53 -11.47 -2.76
C ASN A 95 16.83 -12.28 -2.59
N HIS A 96 17.12 -12.70 -1.35
CA HIS A 96 18.30 -13.52 -1.03
C HIS A 96 17.88 -14.91 -0.55
N GLY A 97 18.68 -15.90 -0.87
CA GLY A 97 18.40 -17.30 -0.53
C GLY A 97 17.32 -17.93 -1.41
N PHE A 98 16.17 -17.28 -1.57
CA PHE A 98 15.08 -17.80 -2.40
C PHE A 98 15.42 -17.76 -3.90
N PHE A 99 16.07 -16.70 -4.39
CA PHE A 99 16.50 -16.59 -5.78
C PHE A 99 17.62 -17.60 -6.09
N GLU A 100 18.62 -17.66 -5.25
CA GLU A 100 19.75 -18.59 -5.41
C GLU A 100 19.24 -20.03 -5.40
N TYR A 101 18.38 -20.37 -4.45
CA TYR A 101 17.83 -21.72 -4.33
C TYR A 101 16.91 -22.09 -5.50
N ALA A 102 16.12 -21.14 -5.99
CA ALA A 102 15.29 -21.39 -7.18
C ALA A 102 16.15 -21.71 -8.41
N ARG A 103 17.27 -21.00 -8.59
CA ARG A 103 18.25 -21.29 -9.65
C ARG A 103 18.97 -22.61 -9.47
N GLU A 104 19.23 -23.02 -8.21
CA GLU A 104 19.77 -24.35 -7.91
C GLU A 104 18.79 -25.47 -8.32
N VAL A 105 17.49 -25.27 -8.06
CA VAL A 105 16.46 -26.28 -8.31
C VAL A 105 16.06 -26.35 -9.79
N LEU A 106 15.85 -25.19 -10.43
CA LEU A 106 15.30 -25.11 -11.78
C LEU A 106 16.37 -24.98 -12.87
N GLY A 107 17.57 -24.58 -12.50
CA GLY A 107 18.64 -24.19 -13.43
C GLY A 107 18.74 -22.67 -13.59
N ARG A 108 19.99 -22.17 -13.62
CA ARG A 108 20.29 -20.73 -13.63
C ARG A 108 19.73 -19.99 -14.86
N ASP A 109 19.72 -20.65 -16.00
CA ASP A 109 19.26 -20.05 -17.27
C ASP A 109 17.76 -20.26 -17.47
N ARG A 110 17.17 -21.16 -16.68
CA ARG A 110 15.77 -21.55 -16.79
C ARG A 110 14.83 -20.53 -16.12
N VAL A 111 15.24 -19.94 -15.02
CA VAL A 111 14.39 -19.02 -14.23
C VAL A 111 15.04 -17.66 -14.11
N LYS A 112 14.29 -16.60 -14.42
CA LYS A 112 14.68 -15.21 -14.22
C LYS A 112 14.18 -14.73 -12.86
N CYS A 113 15.03 -13.98 -12.16
CA CYS A 113 14.72 -13.46 -10.82
C CYS A 113 14.64 -11.94 -10.87
N VAL A 114 13.47 -11.41 -10.55
CA VAL A 114 13.15 -9.97 -10.63
C VAL A 114 12.74 -9.45 -9.26
N THR A 115 13.27 -8.31 -8.86
CA THR A 115 12.82 -7.57 -7.67
C THR A 115 12.01 -6.36 -8.10
N TYR A 116 10.78 -6.22 -7.58
CA TYR A 116 10.07 -4.94 -7.59
C TYR A 116 10.11 -4.32 -6.20
N CYS A 117 10.77 -3.18 -6.09
CA CYS A 117 10.88 -2.41 -4.85
C CYS A 117 9.96 -1.20 -4.90
N GLY A 118 8.94 -1.20 -4.05
CA GLY A 118 7.98 -0.10 -3.98
C GLY A 118 8.31 0.98 -2.97
N GLU A 119 9.53 1.04 -2.46
CA GLU A 119 9.98 2.13 -1.60
C GLU A 119 10.15 3.43 -2.42
N LEU A 120 10.08 4.58 -1.74
CA LEU A 120 10.05 5.89 -2.42
C LEU A 120 11.37 6.66 -2.35
N SER A 121 12.33 6.20 -1.57
CA SER A 121 13.66 6.82 -1.46
C SER A 121 14.67 5.83 -0.93
N GLY A 122 15.93 6.23 -0.89
CA GLY A 122 17.00 5.53 -0.19
C GLY A 122 17.39 6.21 1.12
N GLY A 123 18.39 5.63 1.81
CA GLY A 123 18.89 6.10 3.09
C GLY A 123 18.43 5.25 4.27
N TYR A 124 18.51 5.78 5.48
CA TYR A 124 18.09 5.02 6.68
C TYR A 124 16.61 4.64 6.62
N GLY A 125 16.33 3.34 6.69
CA GLY A 125 15.00 2.75 6.50
C GLY A 125 14.83 2.05 5.15
N PHE A 126 15.74 2.23 4.20
CA PHE A 126 15.83 1.40 3.01
C PHE A 126 16.61 0.14 3.35
N SER A 127 15.92 -1.00 3.38
CA SER A 127 16.57 -2.27 3.70
C SER A 127 17.56 -2.68 2.61
N ARG A 128 18.78 -3.03 3.02
CA ARG A 128 19.80 -3.57 2.10
C ARG A 128 19.37 -4.89 1.46
N HIS A 129 18.39 -5.58 2.05
CA HIS A 129 17.87 -6.84 1.54
C HIS A 129 16.99 -6.67 0.28
N TRP A 130 16.62 -5.44 -0.08
CA TRP A 130 16.04 -5.17 -1.39
C TRP A 130 17.02 -5.45 -2.53
N VAL A 131 18.32 -5.31 -2.29
CA VAL A 131 19.36 -5.33 -3.33
C VAL A 131 20.03 -6.69 -3.38
N ASN A 132 19.75 -7.46 -4.43
CA ASN A 132 20.48 -8.67 -4.78
C ASN A 132 21.16 -8.47 -6.14
N PRO A 133 22.49 -8.22 -6.16
CA PRO A 133 23.22 -8.02 -7.42
C PRO A 133 23.17 -9.23 -8.37
N GLY A 134 22.80 -10.39 -7.84
CA GLY A 134 22.56 -11.60 -8.63
C GLY A 134 21.21 -11.63 -9.35
N ALA A 135 20.24 -10.75 -9.03
CA ALA A 135 18.97 -10.69 -9.72
C ALA A 135 19.13 -10.28 -11.20
N ASP A 136 18.24 -10.76 -12.07
CA ASP A 136 18.27 -10.42 -13.50
C ASP A 136 17.80 -8.98 -13.73
N LEU A 137 16.84 -8.51 -12.90
CA LEU A 137 16.30 -7.14 -12.98
C LEU A 137 15.87 -6.63 -11.61
N PHE A 138 16.14 -5.35 -11.37
CA PHE A 138 15.58 -4.57 -10.27
C PHE A 138 14.67 -3.48 -10.83
N ILE A 139 13.42 -3.47 -10.41
CA ILE A 139 12.43 -2.45 -10.78
C ILE A 139 12.12 -1.63 -9.54
N GLY A 140 12.53 -0.36 -9.54
CA GLY A 140 12.18 0.59 -8.49
C GLY A 140 10.92 1.37 -8.80
N ALA A 141 10.16 1.75 -7.77
CA ALA A 141 8.96 2.57 -7.96
C ALA A 141 9.28 3.97 -8.49
N VAL A 142 10.40 4.53 -8.07
CA VAL A 142 10.88 5.88 -8.43
C VAL A 142 12.40 5.85 -8.68
N SER A 143 12.95 6.93 -9.26
CA SER A 143 14.39 7.05 -9.54
C SER A 143 15.26 6.94 -8.30
N GLU A 144 14.84 7.53 -7.18
CA GLU A 144 15.56 7.50 -5.90
C GLU A 144 15.73 6.06 -5.35
N THR A 145 14.73 5.22 -5.61
CA THR A 145 14.79 3.78 -5.25
C THR A 145 15.80 3.04 -6.12
N CYS A 146 15.80 3.33 -7.41
CA CYS A 146 16.78 2.78 -8.35
C CYS A 146 18.21 3.23 -8.01
N GLU A 147 18.41 4.49 -7.70
CA GLU A 147 19.71 5.02 -7.26
C GLU A 147 20.16 4.40 -5.92
N ALA A 148 19.23 4.13 -5.01
CA ALA A 148 19.54 3.43 -3.76
C ALA A 148 19.97 1.98 -4.05
N ALA A 149 19.34 1.29 -4.99
CA ALA A 149 19.71 -0.06 -5.39
C ALA A 149 21.08 -0.10 -6.06
N VAL A 150 21.38 0.85 -6.94
CA VAL A 150 22.71 0.96 -7.60
C VAL A 150 23.81 1.21 -6.55
N ARG A 151 23.59 2.13 -5.60
CA ARG A 151 24.52 2.34 -4.48
C ARG A 151 24.67 1.09 -3.59
N GLY A 152 23.66 0.25 -3.53
CA GLY A 152 23.67 -1.03 -2.82
C GLY A 152 24.36 -2.17 -3.58
N GLY A 153 24.85 -1.92 -4.80
CA GLY A 153 25.59 -2.86 -5.63
C GLY A 153 24.79 -3.49 -6.79
N MET A 154 23.54 -3.05 -7.02
CA MET A 154 22.80 -3.50 -8.20
C MET A 154 23.41 -2.89 -9.47
N PRO A 155 23.72 -3.67 -10.53
CA PRO A 155 24.17 -3.13 -11.80
C PRO A 155 23.15 -2.15 -12.40
N ARG A 156 23.63 -0.99 -12.88
CA ARG A 156 22.76 0.05 -13.44
C ARG A 156 21.99 -0.43 -14.66
N GLU A 157 22.60 -1.22 -15.50
CA GLU A 157 21.99 -1.81 -16.71
C GLU A 157 20.89 -2.84 -16.41
N ARG A 158 20.84 -3.32 -15.18
CA ARG A 158 19.79 -4.21 -14.66
C ARG A 158 18.87 -3.51 -13.65
N THR A 159 18.82 -2.17 -13.72
CA THR A 159 17.98 -1.36 -12.82
C THR A 159 17.13 -0.40 -13.62
N GLN A 160 15.82 -0.39 -13.41
CA GLN A 160 14.89 0.50 -14.12
C GLN A 160 13.79 1.04 -13.21
N VAL A 161 13.26 2.22 -13.56
CA VAL A 161 12.07 2.80 -12.93
C VAL A 161 10.84 2.17 -13.57
N GLY A 162 10.00 1.51 -12.77
CA GLY A 162 8.74 0.90 -13.23
C GLY A 162 7.48 1.66 -12.82
N GLY A 163 7.61 2.68 -11.98
CA GLY A 163 6.44 3.40 -11.46
C GLY A 163 5.72 2.68 -10.31
N PHE A 164 4.56 3.18 -9.97
CA PHE A 164 3.78 2.66 -8.85
C PHE A 164 2.95 1.45 -9.25
N LEU A 165 3.32 0.27 -8.81
CA LEU A 165 2.54 -0.95 -9.00
C LEU A 165 1.33 -0.96 -8.04
N LEU A 166 0.25 -0.31 -8.43
CA LEU A 166 -1.02 -0.23 -7.72
C LEU A 166 -2.10 -1.00 -8.48
N ARG A 167 -3.21 -1.29 -7.79
CA ARG A 167 -4.37 -1.96 -8.39
C ARG A 167 -4.96 -1.11 -9.51
N ARG A 168 -5.60 -1.75 -10.48
CA ARG A 168 -6.12 -1.12 -11.70
C ARG A 168 -7.01 0.07 -11.43
N PHE A 169 -7.92 -0.04 -10.47
CA PHE A 169 -8.88 1.02 -10.15
C PHE A 169 -8.25 2.37 -9.71
N PHE A 170 -6.94 2.40 -9.39
CA PHE A 170 -6.22 3.65 -9.18
C PHE A 170 -5.85 4.36 -10.48
N TYR A 171 -5.82 3.62 -11.61
CA TYR A 171 -5.45 4.12 -12.93
C TYR A 171 -6.64 4.24 -13.88
N ASP A 172 -7.81 3.67 -13.50
CA ASP A 172 -9.02 3.84 -14.28
C ASP A 172 -9.39 5.32 -14.31
N GLU A 173 -9.57 5.87 -15.52
CA GLU A 173 -10.02 7.25 -15.67
C GLU A 173 -11.44 7.39 -15.09
N PRO A 174 -11.65 8.29 -14.12
CA PRO A 174 -12.98 8.60 -13.70
C PRO A 174 -13.65 9.46 -14.79
N SER A 175 -14.92 9.26 -15.00
CA SER A 175 -15.80 10.28 -15.60
C SER A 175 -15.90 11.46 -14.62
N TYR A 176 -15.06 12.49 -14.83
CA TYR A 176 -14.53 13.38 -13.80
C TYR A 176 -15.52 14.29 -13.09
N ASP A 177 -16.60 14.75 -13.70
CA ASP A 177 -17.39 15.82 -13.05
C ASP A 177 -18.76 15.40 -12.50
N THR A 178 -19.52 14.62 -13.21
CA THR A 178 -20.84 14.17 -12.72
C THR A 178 -20.71 13.05 -11.68
N GLY A 179 -19.71 12.20 -11.82
CA GLY A 179 -19.49 11.04 -10.93
C GLY A 179 -19.03 11.42 -9.52
N ARG A 180 -18.18 12.46 -9.34
CA ARG A 180 -17.66 12.86 -8.02
C ARG A 180 -18.77 13.37 -7.10
N ALA A 181 -19.55 14.34 -7.58
CA ALA A 181 -20.61 14.95 -6.78
C ALA A 181 -21.72 13.95 -6.43
N ALA A 182 -22.10 13.10 -7.38
CA ALA A 182 -23.05 12.02 -7.16
C ALA A 182 -22.53 11.02 -6.11
N PHE A 183 -21.30 10.55 -6.24
CA PHE A 183 -20.68 9.66 -5.26
C PHE A 183 -20.68 10.25 -3.84
N ILE A 184 -20.31 11.52 -3.70
CA ILE A 184 -20.29 12.19 -2.40
C ILE A 184 -21.69 12.30 -1.81
N ARG A 185 -22.71 12.71 -2.59
CA ARG A 185 -24.08 12.85 -2.09
C ARG A 185 -24.74 11.50 -1.81
N GLU A 186 -24.63 10.55 -2.73
CA GLU A 186 -25.40 9.30 -2.69
C GLU A 186 -24.71 8.24 -1.83
N GLN A 187 -23.39 8.09 -1.95
CA GLN A 187 -22.66 7.04 -1.27
C GLN A 187 -22.09 7.50 0.09
N LEU A 188 -21.63 8.73 0.17
CA LEU A 188 -21.07 9.26 1.42
C LEU A 188 -22.11 10.03 2.24
N GLN A 189 -23.20 10.50 1.64
CA GLN A 189 -24.23 11.35 2.26
C GLN A 189 -23.63 12.63 2.85
N LEU A 190 -22.73 13.26 2.06
CA LEU A 190 -21.98 14.48 2.40
C LEU A 190 -22.22 15.55 1.34
N ASP A 191 -21.90 16.81 1.66
CA ASP A 191 -21.94 17.91 0.71
C ASP A 191 -20.64 17.95 -0.13
N PRO A 192 -20.72 17.81 -1.47
CA PRO A 192 -19.56 17.84 -2.35
C PRO A 192 -18.87 19.21 -2.46
N ASN A 193 -19.53 20.28 -2.04
CA ASN A 193 -19.00 21.66 -2.09
C ASN A 193 -18.16 22.00 -0.86
N GLU A 194 -18.23 21.18 0.19
CA GLU A 194 -17.50 21.40 1.41
C GLU A 194 -16.19 20.59 1.47
N PHE A 195 -15.34 20.97 2.43
CA PHE A 195 -14.09 20.26 2.65
C PHE A 195 -14.35 18.89 3.29
N ILE A 196 -13.91 17.84 2.62
CA ILE A 196 -14.05 16.46 3.09
C ILE A 196 -12.67 15.92 3.44
N LEU A 197 -12.46 15.57 4.69
CA LEU A 197 -11.24 14.97 5.21
C LEU A 197 -11.39 13.45 5.34
N LEU A 198 -10.52 12.70 4.69
CA LEU A 198 -10.45 11.25 4.86
C LEU A 198 -9.42 10.89 5.94
N LEU A 199 -9.84 10.31 7.05
CA LEU A 199 -8.96 9.69 8.04
C LEU A 199 -8.79 8.21 7.72
N SER A 200 -7.59 7.81 7.30
CA SER A 200 -7.27 6.43 6.97
C SER A 200 -6.38 5.81 8.04
N ALA A 201 -6.87 4.75 8.70
CA ALA A 201 -5.99 3.87 9.44
C ALA A 201 -5.23 2.98 8.45
N SER A 202 -3.93 2.80 8.66
CA SER A 202 -3.25 1.67 8.03
C SER A 202 -3.90 0.37 8.52
N SER A 203 -3.82 -0.69 7.73
CA SER A 203 -4.43 -2.00 8.07
C SER A 203 -4.05 -2.54 9.46
N ARG A 204 -3.03 -1.96 10.09
CA ARG A 204 -2.47 -2.34 11.41
C ARG A 204 -2.10 -1.12 12.26
N GLY A 205 -2.54 0.07 11.86
CA GLY A 205 -1.93 1.32 12.29
C GLY A 205 -2.46 1.96 13.54
N ALA A 206 -1.85 3.09 13.86
CA ALA A 206 -2.12 3.90 15.04
C ALA A 206 -3.60 4.34 15.09
N HIS A 207 -4.23 4.06 16.21
CA HIS A 207 -5.63 4.37 16.50
C HIS A 207 -5.81 5.85 16.90
N ASN A 208 -5.41 6.78 16.01
CA ASN A 208 -5.45 8.21 16.31
C ASN A 208 -6.77 8.88 15.87
N HIS A 209 -7.73 8.12 15.33
CA HIS A 209 -8.97 8.68 14.76
C HIS A 209 -9.73 9.52 15.76
N VAL A 210 -10.04 8.98 16.93
CA VAL A 210 -10.77 9.71 17.99
C VAL A 210 -9.99 10.96 18.43
N ARG A 211 -8.66 10.86 18.62
CA ARG A 211 -7.83 12.02 18.98
C ARG A 211 -7.87 13.12 17.93
N PHE A 212 -7.91 12.76 16.65
CA PHE A 212 -8.05 13.73 15.56
C PHE A 212 -9.43 14.37 15.53
N LEU A 213 -10.49 13.58 15.74
CA LEU A 213 -11.85 14.09 15.83
C LEU A 213 -12.01 15.06 17.00
N GLU A 214 -11.47 14.71 18.18
CA GLU A 214 -11.45 15.58 19.34
C GLU A 214 -10.72 16.91 19.08
N ALA A 215 -9.55 16.86 18.46
CA ALA A 215 -8.79 18.08 18.16
C ALA A 215 -9.52 18.97 17.13
N LEU A 216 -10.15 18.38 16.10
CA LEU A 216 -10.96 19.13 15.15
C LEU A 216 -12.14 19.82 15.87
N LYS A 217 -12.84 19.13 16.77
CA LYS A 217 -13.93 19.67 17.58
C LYS A 217 -13.46 20.80 18.49
N GLN A 218 -12.40 20.56 19.28
CA GLN A 218 -11.84 21.55 20.23
C GLN A 218 -11.36 22.82 19.50
N CYS A 219 -10.74 22.66 18.33
CA CYS A 219 -10.31 23.79 17.49
C CYS A 219 -11.45 24.42 16.68
N ARG A 220 -12.68 23.94 16.83
CA ARG A 220 -13.88 24.40 16.10
C ARG A 220 -13.69 24.40 14.58
N VAL A 221 -13.02 23.35 14.07
CA VAL A 221 -12.82 23.16 12.64
C VAL A 221 -14.04 22.48 12.06
N ASP A 222 -14.91 23.24 11.42
CA ASP A 222 -16.09 22.71 10.74
C ASP A 222 -15.67 21.99 9.46
N VAL A 223 -15.70 20.65 9.45
CA VAL A 223 -15.23 19.80 8.36
C VAL A 223 -16.03 18.50 8.32
N GLN A 224 -16.31 18.02 7.12
CA GLN A 224 -16.87 16.69 6.92
C GLN A 224 -15.75 15.65 7.00
N VAL A 225 -15.94 14.58 7.76
CA VAL A 225 -14.90 13.57 7.98
C VAL A 225 -15.39 12.19 7.55
N VAL A 226 -14.61 11.57 6.69
CA VAL A 226 -14.80 10.16 6.29
C VAL A 226 -13.76 9.32 7.00
N LEU A 227 -14.15 8.18 7.56
CA LEU A 227 -13.32 7.33 8.39
C LEU A 227 -13.18 5.94 7.79
N LEU A 228 -11.93 5.49 7.63
CA LEU A 228 -11.58 4.12 7.31
C LEU A 228 -10.80 3.51 8.47
N CYS A 229 -11.45 2.62 9.24
CA CYS A 229 -10.86 1.97 10.42
C CYS A 229 -10.07 0.69 10.07
N GLY A 230 -9.95 0.36 8.80
CA GLY A 230 -9.30 -0.87 8.35
C GLY A 230 -10.01 -2.11 8.88
N LYS A 231 -9.25 -3.05 9.46
CA LYS A 231 -9.79 -4.28 10.08
C LYS A 231 -9.85 -4.20 11.61
N SER A 232 -9.70 -3.02 12.17
CA SER A 232 -9.65 -2.84 13.62
C SER A 232 -11.04 -2.58 14.20
N GLN A 233 -11.66 -3.61 14.74
CA GLN A 233 -12.92 -3.49 15.48
C GLN A 233 -12.82 -2.51 16.66
N ILE A 234 -11.67 -2.47 17.34
CA ILE A 234 -11.43 -1.55 18.46
C ILE A 234 -11.52 -0.10 17.99
N THR A 235 -10.89 0.22 16.84
CA THR A 235 -10.95 1.58 16.28
C THR A 235 -12.35 1.90 15.79
N GLU A 236 -13.01 0.96 15.16
CA GLU A 236 -14.38 1.10 14.66
C GLU A 236 -15.35 1.39 15.81
N SER A 237 -15.32 0.57 16.88
CA SER A 237 -16.16 0.76 18.06
C SER A 237 -15.89 2.10 18.76
N ALA A 238 -14.62 2.49 18.91
CA ALA A 238 -14.26 3.76 19.54
C ALA A 238 -14.73 4.97 18.72
N VAL A 239 -14.66 4.90 17.41
CA VAL A 239 -15.13 5.96 16.50
C VAL A 239 -16.67 6.02 16.49
N SER A 240 -17.36 4.88 16.47
CA SER A 240 -18.82 4.85 16.57
C SER A 240 -19.32 5.46 17.88
N ALA A 241 -18.74 5.06 19.00
CA ALA A 241 -19.09 5.64 20.31
C ALA A 241 -18.82 7.16 20.37
N TRP A 242 -17.73 7.61 19.74
CA TRP A 242 -17.46 9.05 19.63
C TRP A 242 -18.52 9.77 18.78
N ALA A 243 -18.90 9.20 17.63
CA ALA A 243 -19.92 9.78 16.76
C ALA A 243 -21.29 9.85 17.45
N ASP A 244 -21.69 8.81 18.17
CA ASP A 244 -22.93 8.78 18.96
C ASP A 244 -22.98 9.87 20.04
N ALA A 245 -21.81 10.14 20.68
CA ALA A 245 -21.67 11.21 21.67
C ALA A 245 -21.56 12.62 21.05
N ASN A 246 -21.43 12.72 19.72
CA ASN A 246 -21.25 13.98 18.99
C ASN A 246 -22.17 14.04 17.75
N PRO A 247 -23.49 14.07 17.91
CA PRO A 247 -24.47 13.96 16.80
C PRO A 247 -24.36 15.11 15.80
N ASP A 248 -23.87 16.26 16.22
CA ASP A 248 -23.66 17.43 15.34
C ASP A 248 -22.39 17.30 14.47
N ALA A 249 -21.53 16.34 14.74
CA ALA A 249 -20.32 16.10 13.98
C ALA A 249 -20.66 15.40 12.66
N ARG A 250 -20.24 15.99 11.55
CA ARG A 250 -20.46 15.42 10.20
C ARG A 250 -19.44 14.33 9.89
N VAL A 251 -19.64 13.16 10.48
CA VAL A 251 -18.72 12.02 10.40
C VAL A 251 -19.37 10.84 9.67
N ARG A 252 -18.64 10.23 8.75
CA ARG A 252 -19.07 9.04 8.02
C ARG A 252 -18.08 7.90 8.17
N LEU A 253 -18.49 6.82 8.81
CA LEU A 253 -17.70 5.60 8.91
C LEU A 253 -18.00 4.70 7.71
N LEU A 254 -16.94 4.27 7.01
CA LEU A 254 -17.03 3.41 5.84
C LEU A 254 -16.50 2.00 6.11
N PRO A 255 -17.10 0.98 5.50
CA PRO A 255 -16.65 -0.40 5.62
C PRO A 255 -15.25 -0.60 4.99
N HIS A 256 -14.53 -1.62 5.45
CA HIS A 256 -13.16 -1.93 5.02
C HIS A 256 -13.01 -2.21 3.51
N ASN A 257 -14.05 -2.67 2.84
CA ASN A 257 -14.04 -3.02 1.41
C ASN A 257 -14.39 -1.87 0.47
N THR A 258 -14.45 -0.64 0.97
CA THR A 258 -14.70 0.55 0.16
C THR A 258 -13.65 0.73 -0.94
N ASN A 259 -14.07 1.18 -2.13
CA ASN A 259 -13.16 1.55 -3.21
C ASN A 259 -12.36 2.79 -2.82
N VAL A 260 -11.15 2.56 -2.26
CA VAL A 260 -10.29 3.62 -1.75
C VAL A 260 -9.82 4.56 -2.86
N GLY A 261 -9.63 4.07 -4.08
CA GLY A 261 -9.22 4.90 -5.22
C GLY A 261 -10.27 5.94 -5.58
N GLN A 262 -11.54 5.54 -5.68
CA GLN A 262 -12.65 6.47 -5.92
C GLN A 262 -12.80 7.43 -4.75
N LEU A 263 -12.69 6.94 -3.52
CA LEU A 263 -12.77 7.77 -2.33
C LEU A 263 -11.67 8.85 -2.30
N MET A 264 -10.40 8.47 -2.55
CA MET A 264 -9.27 9.42 -2.58
C MET A 264 -9.46 10.50 -3.65
N ARG A 265 -10.01 10.14 -4.82
CA ARG A 265 -10.33 11.12 -5.88
C ARG A 265 -11.48 12.06 -5.52
N SER A 266 -12.33 11.65 -4.59
CA SER A 266 -13.55 12.41 -4.23
C SER A 266 -13.36 13.36 -3.05
N VAL A 267 -12.45 13.07 -2.13
CA VAL A 267 -12.21 13.87 -0.92
C VAL A 267 -11.25 15.05 -1.16
N SER A 268 -11.24 16.01 -0.24
CA SER A 268 -10.36 17.19 -0.32
C SER A 268 -8.93 16.88 0.11
N ALA A 269 -8.78 15.99 1.10
CA ALA A 269 -7.49 15.57 1.65
C ALA A 269 -7.58 14.22 2.35
N ILE A 270 -6.44 13.55 2.47
CA ILE A 270 -6.30 12.30 3.26
C ILE A 270 -5.27 12.48 4.37
N VAL A 271 -5.59 11.95 5.55
CA VAL A 271 -4.64 11.76 6.66
C VAL A 271 -4.26 10.29 6.71
N ALA A 272 -2.98 9.99 6.56
CA ALA A 272 -2.48 8.61 6.60
C ALA A 272 -1.07 8.53 7.17
N ARG A 273 -0.71 7.35 7.70
CA ARG A 273 0.69 7.05 8.08
C ARG A 273 1.61 7.12 6.86
N PRO A 274 2.91 7.43 7.04
CA PRO A 274 3.88 7.51 5.95
C PRO A 274 4.24 6.13 5.36
N GLY A 275 3.24 5.35 4.98
CA GLY A 275 3.44 4.07 4.28
C GLY A 275 3.55 4.26 2.78
N THR A 276 4.51 3.58 2.13
CA THR A 276 4.74 3.69 0.67
C THR A 276 3.51 3.35 -0.16
N GLY A 277 2.67 2.42 0.30
CA GLY A 277 1.43 2.04 -0.39
C GLY A 277 0.45 3.21 -0.47
N THR A 278 -0.01 3.70 0.69
CA THR A 278 -1.01 4.78 0.75
C THR A 278 -0.48 6.09 0.16
N THR A 279 0.82 6.37 0.33
CA THR A 279 1.44 7.55 -0.29
C THR A 279 1.41 7.46 -1.82
N SER A 280 1.77 6.31 -2.41
CA SER A 280 1.69 6.08 -3.87
C SER A 280 0.25 6.17 -4.38
N GLU A 281 -0.70 5.62 -3.62
CA GLU A 281 -2.14 5.68 -3.92
C GLU A 281 -2.65 7.13 -3.93
N ALA A 282 -2.25 7.93 -2.92
CA ALA A 282 -2.61 9.34 -2.83
C ALA A 282 -2.02 10.17 -3.99
N ILE A 283 -0.74 9.90 -4.35
CA ILE A 283 -0.08 10.59 -5.47
C ILE A 283 -0.80 10.30 -6.79
N VAL A 284 -1.08 9.02 -7.10
CA VAL A 284 -1.78 8.65 -8.34
C VAL A 284 -3.20 9.20 -8.38
N SER A 285 -3.89 9.22 -7.23
CA SER A 285 -5.25 9.77 -7.12
C SER A 285 -5.28 11.31 -7.08
N GLY A 286 -4.14 11.99 -6.99
CA GLY A 286 -4.07 13.44 -6.80
C GLY A 286 -4.72 13.92 -5.49
N CYS A 287 -4.75 13.07 -4.45
CA CYS A 287 -5.36 13.39 -3.16
C CYS A 287 -4.34 14.05 -2.22
N PRO A 288 -4.49 15.33 -1.86
CA PRO A 288 -3.54 16.02 -0.97
C PRO A 288 -3.36 15.27 0.35
N LEU A 289 -2.10 15.09 0.76
CA LEU A 289 -1.73 14.19 1.84
C LEU A 289 -1.24 14.94 3.07
N LEU A 290 -1.88 14.67 4.21
CA LEU A 290 -1.43 15.01 5.55
C LEU A 290 -0.80 13.76 6.17
N LEU A 291 0.54 13.73 6.29
CA LEU A 291 1.26 12.59 6.84
C LEU A 291 1.16 12.54 8.35
N ASN A 292 0.46 11.55 8.87
CA ASN A 292 0.34 11.29 10.31
C ASN A 292 1.65 10.73 10.89
N CYS A 293 2.43 11.61 11.51
CA CYS A 293 3.67 11.30 12.23
C CYS A 293 3.46 11.26 13.77
N VAL A 294 2.22 11.28 14.24
CA VAL A 294 1.88 11.23 15.68
C VAL A 294 2.36 9.92 16.29
N GLY A 295 3.04 10.01 17.41
CA GLY A 295 3.64 8.84 18.09
C GLY A 295 4.96 8.37 17.49
N GLY A 296 5.56 9.17 16.58
CA GLY A 296 6.82 8.85 15.91
C GLY A 296 6.64 8.11 14.59
N ILE A 297 7.73 7.93 13.86
CA ILE A 297 7.79 7.25 12.57
C ILE A 297 8.75 6.07 12.62
N MET A 298 8.39 4.99 11.94
CA MET A 298 9.23 3.79 11.83
C MET A 298 10.42 4.03 10.87
N PRO A 299 11.51 3.24 10.95
CA PRO A 299 12.65 3.38 10.04
C PRO A 299 12.23 3.43 8.57
N GLN A 300 11.44 2.48 8.13
CA GLN A 300 10.96 2.40 6.73
C GLN A 300 10.00 3.53 6.35
N GLU A 301 9.35 4.18 7.32
CA GLU A 301 8.51 5.35 7.07
C GLU A 301 9.35 6.62 6.82
N ARG A 302 10.59 6.66 7.34
CA ARG A 302 11.49 7.83 7.15
C ARG A 302 11.81 8.09 5.69
N ILE A 303 12.00 7.05 4.89
CA ILE A 303 12.26 7.21 3.45
C ILE A 303 11.04 7.75 2.70
N THR A 304 9.82 7.37 3.13
CA THR A 304 8.58 7.96 2.59
C THR A 304 8.44 9.44 2.98
N VAL A 305 8.70 9.76 4.25
CA VAL A 305 8.69 11.17 4.73
C VAL A 305 9.74 11.99 3.98
N LYS A 306 10.95 11.43 3.76
CA LYS A 306 11.99 12.08 2.99
C LYS A 306 11.51 12.40 1.58
N PHE A 307 10.99 11.42 0.85
CA PHE A 307 10.43 11.60 -0.49
C PHE A 307 9.35 12.69 -0.51
N CYS A 308 8.38 12.60 0.39
CA CYS A 308 7.28 13.56 0.44
C CYS A 308 7.74 14.99 0.69
N ARG A 309 8.76 15.18 1.55
CA ARG A 309 9.35 16.50 1.82
C ARG A 309 10.13 17.01 0.62
N ASP A 310 10.97 16.17 0.02
CA ASP A 310 11.87 16.54 -1.08
C ASP A 310 11.06 16.94 -2.33
N HIS A 311 9.89 16.34 -2.53
CA HIS A 311 8.98 16.60 -3.65
C HIS A 311 7.80 17.53 -3.31
N GLY A 312 7.62 17.94 -2.05
CA GLY A 312 6.50 18.79 -1.64
C GLY A 312 5.11 18.14 -1.80
N VAL A 313 5.01 16.82 -1.77
CA VAL A 313 3.76 16.08 -2.04
C VAL A 313 2.91 15.81 -0.81
N ALA A 314 3.34 16.29 0.36
CA ALA A 314 2.57 16.13 1.60
C ALA A 314 2.96 17.19 2.65
N GLN A 315 2.05 17.47 3.57
CA GLN A 315 2.32 18.19 4.80
C GLN A 315 2.42 17.20 5.97
N LEU A 316 3.43 17.33 6.81
CA LEU A 316 3.60 16.48 7.99
C LEU A 316 2.76 17.01 9.15
N VAL A 317 2.22 16.06 9.95
CA VAL A 317 1.41 16.31 11.14
C VAL A 317 1.97 15.48 12.29
N ARG A 318 2.39 16.14 13.38
CA ARG A 318 3.04 15.52 14.54
C ARG A 318 2.17 15.48 15.80
N SER A 319 1.07 16.24 15.79
CA SER A 319 0.08 16.21 16.87
C SER A 319 -1.34 16.34 16.30
N PRO A 320 -2.37 15.94 17.08
CA PRO A 320 -3.76 16.16 16.71
C PRO A 320 -4.11 17.63 16.48
N GLU A 321 -3.56 18.52 17.28
CA GLU A 321 -3.77 19.98 17.20
C GLU A 321 -3.10 20.54 15.93
N GLU A 322 -1.93 20.01 15.55
CA GLU A 322 -1.27 20.36 14.28
C GLU A 322 -2.12 19.95 13.08
N LEU A 323 -2.79 18.78 13.15
CA LEU A 323 -3.77 18.38 12.14
C LEU A 323 -4.92 19.37 12.05
N ALA A 324 -5.54 19.71 13.19
CA ALA A 324 -6.69 20.62 13.20
C ALA A 324 -6.31 22.00 12.61
N ARG A 325 -5.12 22.52 12.96
CA ARG A 325 -4.61 23.77 12.37
C ARG A 325 -4.37 23.66 10.87
N ALA A 326 -3.74 22.56 10.41
CA ALA A 326 -3.49 22.35 8.99
C ALA A 326 -4.80 22.27 8.19
N VAL A 327 -5.80 21.55 8.68
CA VAL A 327 -7.11 21.46 8.03
C VAL A 327 -7.82 22.83 8.00
N ALA A 328 -7.80 23.55 9.10
CA ALA A 328 -8.37 24.92 9.16
C ALA A 328 -7.70 25.87 8.17
N GLU A 329 -6.37 25.77 8.03
CA GLU A 329 -5.61 26.58 7.08
C GLU A 329 -5.91 26.16 5.64
N TRP A 330 -5.96 24.87 5.32
CA TRP A 330 -6.27 24.37 3.96
C TRP A 330 -7.67 24.75 3.50
N ARG A 331 -8.63 24.82 4.43
CA ARG A 331 -9.99 25.32 4.13
C ARG A 331 -10.01 26.80 3.76
N LYS A 332 -9.21 27.61 4.45
CA LYS A 332 -9.12 29.06 4.20
C LYS A 332 -8.26 29.39 2.99
N ARG A 333 -7.30 28.54 2.66
CA ARG A 333 -6.27 28.75 1.65
C ARG A 333 -6.22 27.56 0.67
N PRO A 334 -7.19 27.45 -0.27
CA PRO A 334 -7.30 26.31 -1.19
C PRO A 334 -6.09 26.17 -2.15
N GLU A 335 -5.27 27.22 -2.27
CA GLU A 335 -4.02 27.18 -3.00
C GLU A 335 -2.99 26.22 -2.39
N LEU A 336 -3.03 25.96 -1.06
CA LEU A 336 -2.11 25.03 -0.39
C LEU A 336 -2.33 23.57 -0.84
N PRO A 337 -3.50 22.96 -0.66
CA PRO A 337 -3.73 21.61 -1.18
C PRO A 337 -3.60 21.54 -2.71
N SER A 338 -3.90 22.63 -3.44
CA SER A 338 -3.72 22.69 -4.89
C SER A 338 -2.24 22.66 -5.30
N SER A 339 -1.35 23.29 -4.51
CA SER A 339 0.10 23.20 -4.74
C SER A 339 0.63 21.78 -4.54
N ILE A 340 0.14 21.10 -3.51
CA ILE A 340 0.47 19.70 -3.25
C ILE A 340 0.00 18.81 -4.42
N ARG A 341 -1.22 19.01 -4.95
CA ARG A 341 -1.69 18.26 -6.14
C ARG A 341 -0.78 18.48 -7.35
N ARG A 342 -0.32 19.69 -7.59
CA ARG A 342 0.62 19.97 -8.68
C ARG A 342 1.96 19.26 -8.46
N ALA A 343 2.49 19.29 -7.23
CA ALA A 343 3.69 18.57 -6.86
C ALA A 343 3.54 17.06 -7.03
N MET A 344 2.40 16.49 -6.63
CA MET A 344 2.09 15.08 -6.84
C MET A 344 2.09 14.67 -8.32
N LYS A 345 1.52 15.52 -9.19
CA LYS A 345 1.51 15.28 -10.64
C LYS A 345 2.93 15.24 -11.22
N ILE A 346 3.83 16.08 -10.71
CA ILE A 346 5.24 16.13 -11.14
C ILE A 346 6.01 14.91 -10.58
N ALA A 347 5.77 14.55 -9.33
CA ALA A 347 6.45 13.43 -8.67
C ALA A 347 5.92 12.04 -9.07
N CYS A 348 4.75 11.99 -9.72
CA CYS A 348 4.16 10.74 -10.18
C CYS A 348 4.99 10.18 -11.34
N PRO A 349 5.52 8.94 -11.25
CA PRO A 349 6.21 8.33 -12.38
C PRO A 349 5.31 8.21 -13.61
N HIS A 350 5.88 8.47 -14.79
CA HIS A 350 5.14 8.35 -16.05
C HIS A 350 4.94 6.90 -16.51
N SER A 351 5.68 5.94 -15.92
CA SER A 351 5.58 4.52 -16.26
C SER A 351 4.24 3.93 -15.80
N HIS A 352 3.61 3.15 -16.68
CA HIS A 352 2.35 2.49 -16.38
C HIS A 352 2.60 1.07 -15.84
N PRO A 353 1.80 0.53 -14.88
CA PRO A 353 2.00 -0.81 -14.36
C PRO A 353 1.97 -1.94 -15.40
N GLY A 354 1.25 -1.75 -16.51
CA GLY A 354 1.31 -2.66 -17.67
C GLY A 354 2.70 -2.78 -18.27
N ASP A 355 3.52 -1.72 -18.21
CA ASP A 355 4.92 -1.76 -18.70
C ASP A 355 5.76 -2.70 -17.84
N ILE A 356 5.51 -2.74 -16.53
CA ILE A 356 6.15 -3.70 -15.61
C ILE A 356 5.82 -5.13 -16.04
N VAL A 357 4.54 -5.41 -16.34
CA VAL A 357 4.11 -6.74 -16.80
C VAL A 357 4.80 -7.10 -18.11
N ARG A 358 4.81 -6.21 -19.11
CA ARG A 358 5.47 -6.42 -20.40
C ARG A 358 6.97 -6.67 -20.26
N THR A 359 7.64 -5.86 -19.44
CA THR A 359 9.07 -6.03 -19.14
C THR A 359 9.35 -7.40 -18.53
N ILE A 360 8.56 -7.81 -17.54
CA ILE A 360 8.73 -9.11 -16.88
C ILE A 360 8.41 -10.27 -17.84
N ALA A 361 7.36 -10.14 -18.63
CA ALA A 361 6.99 -11.13 -19.63
C ALA A 361 8.10 -11.33 -20.65
N SER A 362 8.71 -10.25 -21.14
CA SER A 362 9.80 -10.33 -22.13
C SER A 362 11.05 -11.05 -21.61
N LEU A 363 11.32 -11.01 -20.28
CA LEU A 363 12.41 -11.76 -19.68
C LEU A 363 12.16 -13.27 -19.63
N GLY A 364 10.90 -13.69 -19.56
CA GLY A 364 10.49 -15.09 -19.52
C GLY A 364 10.42 -15.77 -20.87
N VAL A 365 10.49 -15.02 -21.99
CA VAL A 365 10.47 -15.61 -23.33
C VAL A 365 11.78 -16.32 -23.61
N ARG A 366 11.70 -17.60 -23.95
CA ARG A 366 12.83 -18.38 -24.43
C ARG A 366 12.94 -18.25 -25.94
N ALA A 367 14.18 -18.26 -26.45
CA ALA A 367 14.45 -18.20 -27.89
C ALA A 367 13.74 -19.31 -28.68
N ASP A 368 13.45 -20.44 -28.03
CA ASP A 368 12.86 -21.63 -28.67
C ASP A 368 11.31 -21.61 -28.69
N SER A 369 10.67 -20.61 -28.08
CA SER A 369 9.20 -20.58 -27.96
C SER A 369 8.55 -19.40 -28.68
N ILE A 370 8.77 -19.31 -30.01
CA ILE A 370 8.05 -18.36 -30.88
C ILE A 370 6.57 -18.73 -31.10
N ALA A 371 6.13 -19.90 -30.62
CA ALA A 371 4.74 -20.33 -30.67
C ALA A 371 4.04 -20.13 -29.34
N ALA A 372 3.09 -19.18 -29.29
CA ALA A 372 2.02 -18.97 -28.28
C ALA A 372 2.31 -19.53 -26.87
N THR A 373 3.25 -18.97 -26.16
CA THR A 373 3.69 -19.51 -24.87
C THR A 373 2.95 -18.87 -23.69
N ARG A 374 2.33 -19.71 -22.87
CA ARG A 374 1.89 -19.31 -21.53
C ARG A 374 3.14 -19.17 -20.65
N ILE A 375 3.41 -17.97 -20.16
CA ILE A 375 4.53 -17.73 -19.25
C ILE A 375 4.00 -17.81 -17.80
N PRO A 376 4.32 -18.83 -17.02
CA PRO A 376 4.01 -18.84 -15.62
C PRO A 376 4.93 -17.87 -14.86
N VAL A 377 4.34 -16.90 -14.19
CA VAL A 377 5.03 -15.98 -13.28
C VAL A 377 4.66 -16.34 -11.86
N VAL A 378 5.65 -16.65 -11.04
CA VAL A 378 5.45 -16.90 -9.61
C VAL A 378 5.80 -15.63 -8.85
N GLU A 379 4.81 -15.06 -8.23
CA GLU A 379 4.94 -13.87 -7.41
C GLU A 379 4.87 -14.22 -5.91
N VAL A 380 5.71 -13.58 -5.16
CA VAL A 380 5.86 -13.84 -3.74
C VAL A 380 5.40 -12.64 -2.93
N ALA A 381 4.20 -12.73 -2.34
CA ALA A 381 3.59 -11.63 -1.62
C ALA A 381 3.00 -12.01 -0.25
N ARG A 382 2.90 -11.01 0.62
CA ARG A 382 2.01 -11.08 1.78
C ARG A 382 0.56 -11.01 1.30
N THR A 383 -0.28 -11.98 1.66
CA THR A 383 -1.72 -11.85 1.47
C THR A 383 -2.43 -11.75 2.82
N GLU A 384 -3.44 -10.94 2.87
CA GLU A 384 -4.41 -10.96 3.95
C GLU A 384 -5.27 -12.23 3.85
N ARG A 385 -5.65 -12.87 4.96
CA ARG A 385 -6.62 -13.98 4.96
C ARG A 385 -7.91 -13.52 4.27
N PRO A 386 -8.55 -14.37 3.46
CA PRO A 386 -9.92 -14.10 3.04
C PRO A 386 -10.79 -13.96 4.29
N ALA A 387 -11.62 -12.92 4.32
CA ALA A 387 -12.62 -12.76 5.36
C ALA A 387 -13.56 -13.99 5.35
N ALA A 388 -13.88 -14.51 6.54
CA ALA A 388 -14.97 -15.48 6.68
C ALA A 388 -16.25 -14.89 6.08
N PRO A 389 -17.13 -15.71 5.46
CA PRO A 389 -18.40 -15.24 4.94
C PRO A 389 -19.18 -14.55 6.06
N PRO A 390 -19.91 -13.48 5.77
CA PRO A 390 -20.69 -12.76 6.77
C PRO A 390 -21.74 -13.69 7.35
N THR A 391 -21.79 -13.80 8.66
CA THR A 391 -22.91 -14.39 9.39
C THR A 391 -24.17 -13.60 9.02
N PRO A 392 -25.32 -14.24 8.73
CA PRO A 392 -26.51 -13.53 8.33
C PRO A 392 -26.95 -12.56 9.43
N GLY A 393 -26.85 -11.28 9.10
CA GLY A 393 -27.12 -10.18 10.00
C GLY A 393 -28.57 -10.12 10.46
N LYS A 394 -28.79 -9.85 11.71
CA LYS A 394 -30.08 -9.43 12.27
C LYS A 394 -30.62 -8.25 11.44
N ARG A 395 -31.84 -8.41 10.94
CA ARG A 395 -32.57 -7.34 10.27
C ARG A 395 -32.76 -6.17 11.26
N LEU A 396 -32.38 -4.98 10.83
CA LEU A 396 -32.75 -3.74 11.50
C LEU A 396 -34.30 -3.59 11.45
N PRO A 397 -34.93 -3.10 12.52
CA PRO A 397 -36.35 -2.84 12.52
C PRO A 397 -36.70 -1.76 11.50
N GLN A 398 -37.75 -2.01 10.72
CA GLN A 398 -38.32 -1.02 9.81
C GLN A 398 -39.07 0.05 10.62
N PRO A 399 -39.05 1.32 10.20
CA PRO A 399 -39.86 2.35 10.85
C PRO A 399 -41.35 2.07 10.60
N GLU A 400 -42.15 2.15 11.67
CA GLU A 400 -43.62 2.06 11.60
C GLU A 400 -44.24 3.17 10.74
N PRO A 401 -45.30 2.91 9.99
CA PRO A 401 -46.01 3.93 9.25
C PRO A 401 -46.80 4.81 10.21
N LEU A 402 -46.64 6.14 10.07
CA LEU A 402 -47.44 7.14 10.74
C LEU A 402 -48.92 6.96 10.38
N ALA A 403 -49.70 6.57 11.36
CA ALA A 403 -51.16 6.51 11.25
C ALA A 403 -51.73 7.92 11.09
N GLY A 404 -52.64 8.05 10.11
CA GLY A 404 -53.28 9.29 9.73
C GLY A 404 -54.11 9.93 10.84
N ALA A 405 -54.08 11.24 10.89
CA ALA A 405 -55.03 12.07 11.57
C ALA A 405 -56.19 12.33 10.60
N ALA A 406 -57.34 11.76 10.89
CA ALA A 406 -58.62 12.23 10.42
C ALA A 406 -59.35 12.81 11.64
N ARG A 407 -59.54 14.09 11.67
CA ARG A 407 -60.67 15.00 11.95
C ARG A 407 -60.16 16.36 12.40
#